data_e15552ae7955c021d16275b9f622159d
#
_entry.id   e15552ae7955c021d16275b9f622159d
#
_cell.length_a   1.000
_cell.length_b   1.000
_cell.length_c   1.000
_cell.angle_alpha   90.00
_cell.angle_beta   90.00
_cell.angle_gamma   90.00
#
_symmetry.space_group_name_H-M   'P 1'
#
loop_
_entity.id
_entity.type
_entity.pdbx_description
1 polymer ?
#
loop_
_entity_poly.entity_id
_entity_poly.type
_entity_poly.pdbx_seq_one_letter_code
_entity_poly.pdbx_strand_id
1 'polypeptide(L)'
;MNLKPATLTKIDEVITHYPVKRSATLPLLHLIQEDVGYIPEEAITWIATKLSIEPINVYEVVTFYPMFRRQPIGRRHIKVCRTLSCALMGGYKTCETFTQEFGTKLGETSADGEVTVEFVECLASCGTAPVVLIDDDLHEKVDCAKAKQLAAQIKQEAAKRG
;
A
#
# COMPACT_ATOMS: atom_id res chain seq x y z
N MET A 1 -9.98 -16.84 9.26
CA MET A 1 -8.72 -16.07 9.11
C MET A 1 -7.65 -16.66 10.03
N ASN A 2 -6.46 -16.94 9.51
CA ASN A 2 -5.37 -17.57 10.29
C ASN A 2 -4.28 -16.52 10.56
N LEU A 3 -4.30 -15.90 11.73
CA LEU A 3 -3.30 -14.92 12.18
C LEU A 3 -2.26 -15.61 13.06
N LYS A 4 -1.04 -15.08 13.07
CA LYS A 4 0.02 -15.55 13.96
C LYS A 4 -0.37 -15.35 15.42
N PRO A 5 0.01 -16.27 16.33
CA PRO A 5 -0.29 -16.14 17.76
C PRO A 5 0.18 -14.80 18.36
N ALA A 6 1.36 -14.32 17.95
CA ALA A 6 1.89 -13.04 18.39
C ALA A 6 0.99 -11.85 17.99
N THR A 7 0.42 -11.89 16.77
CA THR A 7 -0.51 -10.86 16.28
C THR A 7 -1.80 -10.88 17.09
N LEU A 8 -2.34 -12.06 17.41
CA LEU A 8 -3.55 -12.18 18.24
C LEU A 8 -3.34 -11.60 19.64
N THR A 9 -2.19 -11.91 20.29
CA THR A 9 -1.86 -11.35 21.60
C THR A 9 -1.77 -9.82 21.55
N LYS A 10 -1.11 -9.28 20.52
CA LYS A 10 -0.96 -7.83 20.34
C LYS A 10 -2.30 -7.14 20.06
N ILE A 11 -3.20 -7.78 19.33
CA ILE A 11 -4.56 -7.29 19.10
C ILE A 11 -5.32 -7.18 20.41
N ASP A 12 -5.27 -8.21 21.27
CA ASP A 12 -5.96 -8.20 22.56
C ASP A 12 -5.41 -7.10 23.48
N GLU A 13 -4.11 -6.89 23.49
CA GLU A 13 -3.45 -5.80 24.21
C GLU A 13 -3.93 -4.43 23.70
N VAL A 14 -3.86 -4.20 22.39
CA VAL A 14 -4.19 -2.91 21.78
C VAL A 14 -5.63 -2.50 22.04
N ILE A 15 -6.58 -3.44 22.05
CA ILE A 15 -7.98 -3.14 22.37
C ILE A 15 -8.11 -2.51 23.76
N THR A 16 -7.28 -2.91 24.72
CA THR A 16 -7.34 -2.37 26.09
C THR A 16 -6.88 -0.92 26.22
N HIS A 17 -6.13 -0.41 25.24
CA HIS A 17 -5.63 0.96 25.23
C HIS A 17 -6.74 1.99 24.92
N TYR A 18 -7.88 1.55 24.42
CA TYR A 18 -8.96 2.43 23.98
C TYR A 18 -10.20 2.31 24.88
N PRO A 19 -10.72 3.43 25.44
CA PRO A 19 -11.93 3.41 26.26
C PRO A 19 -13.17 3.03 25.43
N VAL A 20 -13.15 3.31 24.12
CA VAL A 20 -14.20 2.91 23.18
C VAL A 20 -13.62 1.91 22.20
N LYS A 21 -14.13 0.69 22.17
CA LYS A 21 -13.62 -0.41 21.35
C LYS A 21 -13.53 -0.07 19.87
N ARG A 22 -14.49 0.69 19.33
CA ARG A 22 -14.48 1.14 17.92
C ARG A 22 -13.18 1.89 17.56
N SER A 23 -12.58 2.62 18.49
CA SER A 23 -11.32 3.35 18.24
C SER A 23 -10.13 2.46 17.97
N ALA A 24 -10.20 1.17 18.34
CA ALA A 24 -9.16 0.18 18.04
C ALA A 24 -9.23 -0.34 16.58
N THR A 25 -10.27 0.00 15.79
CA THR A 25 -10.45 -0.53 14.43
C THR A 25 -9.21 -0.30 13.56
N LEU A 26 -8.71 0.93 13.50
CA LEU A 26 -7.58 1.31 12.66
C LEU A 26 -6.27 0.59 13.07
N PRO A 27 -5.86 0.56 14.35
CA PRO A 27 -4.69 -0.21 14.77
C PRO A 27 -4.83 -1.71 14.52
N LEU A 28 -6.02 -2.30 14.67
CA LEU A 28 -6.24 -3.71 14.36
C LEU A 28 -6.06 -4.00 12.87
N LEU A 29 -6.53 -3.12 12.00
CA LEU A 29 -6.32 -3.24 10.56
C LEU A 29 -4.84 -3.19 10.20
N HIS A 30 -4.05 -2.31 10.84
CA HIS A 30 -2.59 -2.30 10.65
C HIS A 30 -1.96 -3.62 11.03
N LEU A 31 -2.26 -4.15 12.21
CA LEU A 31 -1.71 -5.42 12.69
C LEU A 31 -2.05 -6.60 11.76
N ILE A 32 -3.27 -6.63 11.23
CA ILE A 32 -3.69 -7.66 10.28
C ILE A 32 -2.97 -7.49 8.94
N GLN A 33 -2.87 -6.26 8.43
CA GLN A 33 -2.16 -6.00 7.19
C GLN A 33 -0.67 -6.30 7.27
N GLU A 34 -0.02 -6.04 8.42
CA GLU A 34 1.37 -6.43 8.68
C GLU A 34 1.56 -7.95 8.69
N ASP A 35 0.57 -8.69 9.20
CA ASP A 35 0.64 -10.15 9.29
C ASP A 35 0.34 -10.88 7.98
N VAL A 36 -0.69 -10.40 7.26
CA VAL A 36 -1.26 -11.06 6.07
C VAL A 36 -0.79 -10.42 4.77
N GLY A 37 -0.34 -9.15 4.80
CA GLY A 37 0.06 -8.34 3.65
C GLY A 37 -1.06 -7.48 3.05
N TYR A 38 -2.32 -7.80 3.35
CA TYR A 38 -3.52 -7.07 2.92
C TYR A 38 -4.68 -7.32 3.89
N ILE A 39 -5.81 -6.65 3.71
CA ILE A 39 -7.04 -6.84 4.50
C ILE A 39 -8.01 -7.71 3.69
N PRO A 40 -8.07 -9.04 3.95
CA PRO A 40 -9.07 -9.89 3.33
C PRO A 40 -10.48 -9.56 3.85
N GLU A 41 -11.51 -9.87 3.07
CA GLU A 41 -12.91 -9.54 3.44
C GLU A 41 -13.33 -10.20 4.76
N GLU A 42 -12.85 -11.42 5.03
CA GLU A 42 -13.09 -12.09 6.31
C GLU A 42 -12.52 -11.33 7.52
N ALA A 43 -11.46 -10.52 7.35
CA ALA A 43 -10.88 -9.71 8.41
C ALA A 43 -11.85 -8.62 8.89
N ILE A 44 -12.66 -8.07 7.99
CA ILE A 44 -13.66 -7.06 8.30
C ILE A 44 -14.69 -7.63 9.29
N THR A 45 -15.26 -8.79 8.95
CA THR A 45 -16.22 -9.49 9.81
C THR A 45 -15.58 -9.93 11.13
N TRP A 46 -14.34 -10.40 11.09
CA TRP A 46 -13.61 -10.84 12.28
C TRP A 46 -13.35 -9.67 13.25
N ILE A 47 -12.87 -8.51 12.74
CA ILE A 47 -12.66 -7.30 13.56
C ILE A 47 -14.00 -6.82 14.14
N ALA A 48 -15.04 -6.76 13.33
CA ALA A 48 -16.37 -6.34 13.78
C ALA A 48 -16.86 -7.18 14.96
N THR A 49 -16.74 -8.49 14.86
CA THR A 49 -17.07 -9.43 15.95
C THR A 49 -16.21 -9.17 17.19
N LYS A 50 -14.90 -9.02 17.02
CA LYS A 50 -13.94 -8.80 18.12
C LYS A 50 -14.22 -7.51 18.88
N LEU A 51 -14.61 -6.44 18.17
CA LEU A 51 -14.92 -5.12 18.76
C LEU A 51 -16.39 -4.95 19.15
N SER A 52 -17.26 -5.92 18.81
CA SER A 52 -18.73 -5.84 19.01
C SER A 52 -19.34 -4.62 18.31
N ILE A 53 -18.98 -4.40 17.03
CA ILE A 53 -19.49 -3.36 16.15
C ILE A 53 -20.02 -3.97 14.85
N GLU A 54 -20.74 -3.20 14.04
CA GLU A 54 -21.23 -3.66 12.74
C GLU A 54 -20.10 -3.75 11.71
N PRO A 55 -20.09 -4.75 10.80
CA PRO A 55 -19.05 -4.89 9.76
C PRO A 55 -18.86 -3.65 8.90
N ILE A 56 -19.94 -2.90 8.64
CA ILE A 56 -19.89 -1.66 7.87
C ILE A 56 -18.98 -0.60 8.52
N ASN A 57 -18.89 -0.59 9.86
CA ASN A 57 -18.03 0.34 10.58
C ASN A 57 -16.53 0.03 10.43
N VAL A 58 -16.20 -1.22 10.13
CA VAL A 58 -14.82 -1.61 9.78
C VAL A 58 -14.57 -1.33 8.30
N TYR A 59 -15.54 -1.67 7.44
CA TYR A 59 -15.45 -1.47 6.00
C TYR A 59 -15.24 0.00 5.61
N GLU A 60 -15.95 0.93 6.27
CA GLU A 60 -15.77 2.36 6.03
C GLU A 60 -14.32 2.83 6.31
N VAL A 61 -13.66 2.29 7.35
CA VAL A 61 -12.27 2.61 7.67
C VAL A 61 -11.33 2.05 6.60
N VAL A 62 -11.53 0.80 6.18
CA VAL A 62 -10.71 0.16 5.13
C VAL A 62 -10.80 0.90 3.80
N THR A 63 -11.96 1.40 3.44
CA THR A 63 -12.17 2.10 2.16
C THR A 63 -11.81 3.58 2.21
N PHE A 64 -11.85 4.19 3.37
CA PHE A 64 -11.50 5.60 3.55
C PHE A 64 -9.99 5.83 3.57
N TYR A 65 -9.23 4.96 4.23
CA TYR A 65 -7.79 5.14 4.39
C TYR A 65 -7.00 4.42 3.27
N PRO A 66 -6.29 5.15 2.40
CA PRO A 66 -5.63 4.58 1.22
C PRO A 66 -4.44 3.67 1.53
N MET A 67 -3.94 3.63 2.79
CA MET A 67 -2.90 2.70 3.18
C MET A 67 -3.40 1.25 3.32
N PHE A 68 -4.71 1.03 3.46
CA PHE A 68 -5.27 -0.31 3.55
C PHE A 68 -5.51 -0.91 2.17
N ARG A 69 -5.02 -2.11 1.97
CA ARG A 69 -5.09 -2.85 0.72
C ARG A 69 -6.08 -4.00 0.88
N ARG A 70 -7.02 -4.10 -0.03
CA ARG A 70 -8.03 -5.18 -0.04
C ARG A 70 -7.61 -6.39 -0.86
N GLN A 71 -6.48 -6.28 -1.54
CA GLN A 71 -5.90 -7.33 -2.38
C GLN A 71 -4.40 -7.44 -2.14
N PRO A 72 -3.79 -8.60 -2.37
CA PRO A 72 -2.34 -8.74 -2.35
C PRO A 72 -1.70 -7.80 -3.37
N ILE A 73 -0.56 -7.25 -3.01
CA ILE A 73 0.29 -6.46 -3.91
C ILE A 73 1.57 -7.23 -4.22
N GLY A 74 2.29 -6.77 -5.23
CA GLY A 74 3.61 -7.27 -5.55
C GLY A 74 4.60 -7.02 -4.41
N ARG A 75 5.74 -7.68 -4.51
CA ARG A 75 6.84 -7.55 -3.53
C ARG A 75 7.36 -6.12 -3.42
N ARG A 76 7.34 -5.38 -4.52
CA ARG A 76 7.64 -3.95 -4.60
C ARG A 76 6.38 -3.17 -4.93
N HIS A 77 6.11 -2.14 -4.17
CA HIS A 77 4.96 -1.28 -4.31
C HIS A 77 5.38 0.12 -4.78
N ILE A 78 5.12 0.44 -6.04
CA ILE A 78 5.48 1.72 -6.66
C ILE A 78 4.26 2.64 -6.62
N LYS A 79 4.33 3.68 -5.82
CA LYS A 79 3.28 4.68 -5.60
C LYS A 79 3.69 6.00 -6.24
N VAL A 80 3.01 6.41 -7.30
CA VAL A 80 3.31 7.64 -8.04
C VAL A 80 2.33 8.74 -7.64
N CYS A 81 2.84 9.87 -7.16
CA CYS A 81 2.02 11.02 -6.80
C CYS A 81 1.34 11.60 -8.04
N ARG A 82 0.00 11.80 -7.97
CA ARG A 82 -0.81 12.36 -9.07
C ARG A 82 -1.34 13.76 -8.81
N THR A 83 -1.04 14.37 -7.66
CA THR A 83 -1.54 15.70 -7.32
C THR A 83 -0.82 16.80 -8.10
N LEU A 84 -1.38 18.00 -8.07
CA LEU A 84 -1.15 19.09 -9.02
C LEU A 84 0.30 19.28 -9.47
N SER A 85 1.24 19.48 -8.55
CA SER A 85 2.65 19.71 -8.92
C SER A 85 3.26 18.53 -9.67
N CYS A 86 3.02 17.30 -9.19
CA CYS A 86 3.52 16.09 -9.85
C CYS A 86 2.83 15.85 -11.20
N ALA A 87 1.52 16.10 -11.31
CA ALA A 87 0.79 16.03 -12.57
C ALA A 87 1.37 16.97 -13.63
N LEU A 88 1.60 18.23 -13.27
CA LEU A 88 2.18 19.24 -14.16
C LEU A 88 3.63 18.93 -14.57
N MET A 89 4.40 18.33 -13.65
CA MET A 89 5.80 17.94 -13.88
C MET A 89 5.98 16.58 -14.54
N GLY A 90 4.89 15.94 -14.99
CA GLY A 90 4.93 14.71 -15.77
C GLY A 90 4.72 13.41 -14.96
N GLY A 91 4.15 13.47 -13.75
CA GLY A 91 3.87 12.28 -12.92
C GLY A 91 3.07 11.20 -13.63
N TYR A 92 2.13 11.57 -14.51
CA TYR A 92 1.38 10.60 -15.32
C TYR A 92 2.28 9.82 -16.29
N LYS A 93 3.25 10.50 -16.94
CA LYS A 93 4.23 9.85 -17.84
C LYS A 93 5.20 8.98 -17.05
N THR A 94 5.58 9.40 -15.85
CA THR A 94 6.40 8.61 -14.92
C THR A 94 5.68 7.30 -14.57
N CYS A 95 4.39 7.36 -14.23
CA CYS A 95 3.58 6.18 -13.93
C CYS A 95 3.45 5.25 -15.14
N GLU A 96 3.15 5.82 -16.33
CA GLU A 96 3.11 5.06 -17.58
C GLU A 96 4.44 4.37 -17.87
N THR A 97 5.56 5.02 -17.62
CA THR A 97 6.89 4.43 -17.77
C THR A 97 7.06 3.20 -16.89
N PHE A 98 6.69 3.27 -15.61
CA PHE A 98 6.76 2.10 -14.72
C PHE A 98 5.84 0.97 -15.18
N THR A 99 4.59 1.26 -15.54
CA THR A 99 3.66 0.21 -16.00
C THR A 99 4.16 -0.47 -17.27
N GLN A 100 4.75 0.28 -18.21
CA GLN A 100 5.36 -0.27 -19.43
C GLN A 100 6.60 -1.13 -19.11
N GLU A 101 7.49 -0.65 -18.24
CA GLU A 101 8.69 -1.37 -17.85
C GLU A 101 8.42 -2.72 -17.18
N PHE A 102 7.34 -2.81 -16.39
CA PHE A 102 6.95 -4.05 -15.70
C PHE A 102 5.87 -4.85 -16.40
N GLY A 103 5.35 -4.38 -17.56
CA GLY A 103 4.31 -5.07 -18.31
C GLY A 103 3.02 -5.26 -17.51
N THR A 104 2.72 -4.33 -16.59
CA THR A 104 1.52 -4.37 -15.74
C THR A 104 0.58 -3.22 -16.07
N LYS A 105 -0.66 -3.32 -15.58
CA LYS A 105 -1.61 -2.21 -15.61
C LYS A 105 -1.63 -1.48 -14.28
N LEU A 106 -2.11 -0.24 -14.31
CA LEU A 106 -2.27 0.56 -13.13
C LEU A 106 -3.18 -0.12 -12.09
N GLY A 107 -2.71 -0.24 -10.87
CA GLY A 107 -3.39 -0.91 -9.77
C GLY A 107 -3.33 -2.44 -9.80
N GLU A 108 -2.70 -3.04 -10.82
CA GLU A 108 -2.52 -4.48 -10.92
C GLU A 108 -1.08 -4.88 -10.56
N THR A 109 -0.91 -6.09 -10.08
CA THR A 109 0.40 -6.70 -9.85
C THR A 109 0.94 -7.32 -11.13
N SER A 110 2.23 -7.18 -11.39
CA SER A 110 2.91 -7.83 -12.52
C SER A 110 2.74 -9.36 -12.48
N ALA A 111 2.78 -10.01 -13.65
CA ALA A 111 2.52 -11.45 -13.78
C ALA A 111 3.49 -12.33 -12.97
N ASP A 112 4.70 -11.84 -12.71
CA ASP A 112 5.72 -12.48 -11.87
C ASP A 112 5.52 -12.24 -10.36
N GLY A 113 4.52 -11.45 -9.97
CA GLY A 113 4.24 -11.11 -8.58
C GLY A 113 5.22 -10.10 -7.95
N GLU A 114 6.13 -9.54 -8.75
CA GLU A 114 7.19 -8.69 -8.19
C GLU A 114 6.76 -7.24 -7.96
N VAL A 115 5.93 -6.64 -8.82
CA VAL A 115 5.67 -5.20 -8.76
C VAL A 115 4.20 -4.87 -8.89
N THR A 116 3.72 -3.96 -8.03
CA THR A 116 2.43 -3.26 -8.21
C THR A 116 2.71 -1.78 -8.41
N VAL A 117 2.09 -1.18 -9.43
CA VAL A 117 2.20 0.25 -9.74
C VAL A 117 0.85 0.91 -9.56
N GLU A 118 0.76 1.95 -8.75
CA GLU A 118 -0.48 2.70 -8.57
C GLU A 118 -0.25 4.21 -8.44
N PHE A 119 -1.31 4.98 -8.65
CA PHE A 119 -1.34 6.37 -8.26
C PHE A 119 -1.68 6.53 -6.79
N VAL A 120 -1.04 7.51 -6.16
CA VAL A 120 -1.39 7.95 -4.82
C VAL A 120 -1.61 9.45 -4.79
N GLU A 121 -2.27 9.92 -3.73
CA GLU A 121 -2.41 11.33 -3.47
C GLU A 121 -1.07 11.97 -3.04
N CYS A 122 -1.09 13.21 -2.60
CA CYS A 122 0.11 14.00 -2.34
C CYS A 122 1.08 13.35 -1.36
N LEU A 123 2.33 13.15 -1.80
CA LEU A 123 3.45 12.65 -0.98
C LEU A 123 4.22 13.78 -0.28
N ALA A 124 3.65 14.99 -0.25
CA ALA A 124 4.14 16.17 0.46
C ALA A 124 5.54 16.69 0.07
N SER A 125 6.07 16.36 -1.13
CA SER A 125 7.36 16.84 -1.65
C SER A 125 7.19 17.61 -2.96
N CYS A 126 6.27 18.58 -2.99
CA CYS A 126 5.85 19.29 -4.20
C CYS A 126 6.98 20.09 -4.88
N GLY A 127 7.99 20.55 -4.12
CA GLY A 127 9.15 21.28 -4.63
C GLY A 127 10.13 20.41 -5.43
N THR A 128 9.99 19.11 -5.38
CA THR A 128 10.87 18.14 -6.04
C THR A 128 10.11 17.17 -6.96
N ALA A 129 8.97 17.64 -7.48
CA ALA A 129 8.11 16.88 -8.39
C ALA A 129 8.84 16.46 -9.69
N PRO A 130 8.48 15.33 -10.33
CA PRO A 130 7.54 14.30 -9.86
C PRO A 130 8.12 13.44 -8.74
N VAL A 131 7.25 12.97 -7.82
CA VAL A 131 7.65 12.20 -6.64
C VAL A 131 7.03 10.81 -6.67
N VAL A 132 7.82 9.82 -6.33
CA VAL A 132 7.43 8.40 -6.28
C VAL A 132 7.87 7.82 -4.95
N LEU A 133 7.02 7.02 -4.32
CA LEU A 133 7.36 6.22 -3.17
C LEU A 133 7.46 4.75 -3.60
N ILE A 134 8.60 4.13 -3.43
CA ILE A 134 8.82 2.71 -3.69
C ILE A 134 8.96 2.02 -2.35
N ASP A 135 7.97 1.20 -2.00
CA ASP A 135 7.77 0.69 -0.65
C ASP A 135 7.69 1.87 0.35
N ASP A 136 8.74 2.11 1.14
CA ASP A 136 8.86 3.23 2.09
C ASP A 136 9.93 4.25 1.68
N ASP A 137 10.62 4.04 0.55
CA ASP A 137 11.67 4.92 0.06
C ASP A 137 11.12 6.01 -0.86
N LEU A 138 11.30 7.29 -0.48
CA LEU A 138 10.87 8.45 -1.26
C LEU A 138 11.90 8.79 -2.34
N HIS A 139 11.45 8.81 -3.59
CA HIS A 139 12.24 9.21 -4.74
C HIS A 139 11.71 10.53 -5.32
N GLU A 140 12.59 11.51 -5.41
CA GLU A 140 12.29 12.85 -5.90
C GLU A 140 12.78 13.06 -7.32
N LYS A 141 12.18 14.03 -8.05
CA LYS A 141 12.54 14.38 -9.44
C LYS A 141 12.58 13.16 -10.34
N VAL A 142 11.54 12.31 -10.25
CA VAL A 142 11.46 11.06 -11.01
C VAL A 142 10.81 11.33 -12.36
N ASP A 143 11.61 11.75 -13.31
CA ASP A 143 11.23 11.81 -14.73
C ASP A 143 11.23 10.42 -15.37
N CYS A 144 10.88 10.33 -16.65
CA CYS A 144 10.85 9.05 -17.37
C CYS A 144 12.22 8.35 -17.43
N ALA A 145 13.32 9.09 -17.48
CA ALA A 145 14.66 8.53 -17.52
C ALA A 145 15.02 7.89 -16.17
N LYS A 146 14.77 8.61 -15.09
CA LYS A 146 14.98 8.10 -13.71
C LYS A 146 14.03 6.94 -13.39
N ALA A 147 12.78 6.99 -13.86
CA ALA A 147 11.84 5.87 -13.70
C ALA A 147 12.36 4.58 -14.36
N LYS A 148 12.92 4.66 -15.57
CA LYS A 148 13.58 3.51 -16.23
C LYS A 148 14.79 2.99 -15.45
N GLN A 149 15.60 3.88 -14.88
CA GLN A 149 16.74 3.47 -14.05
C GLN A 149 16.29 2.73 -12.80
N LEU A 150 15.29 3.25 -12.09
CA LEU A 150 14.72 2.61 -10.91
C LEU A 150 14.09 1.26 -11.26
N ALA A 151 13.35 1.17 -12.37
CA ALA A 151 12.78 -0.08 -12.84
C ALA A 151 13.88 -1.12 -13.15
N ALA A 152 14.98 -0.71 -13.80
CA ALA A 152 16.11 -1.60 -14.07
C ALA A 152 16.77 -2.10 -12.77
N GLN A 153 16.92 -1.26 -11.75
CA GLN A 153 17.43 -1.66 -10.45
C GLN A 153 16.54 -2.72 -9.78
N ILE A 154 15.22 -2.49 -9.76
CA ILE A 154 14.25 -3.44 -9.21
C ILE A 154 14.34 -4.80 -9.93
N LYS A 155 14.39 -4.80 -11.27
CA LYS A 155 14.55 -6.02 -12.07
C LYS A 155 15.85 -6.77 -11.75
N GLN A 156 16.96 -6.04 -11.57
CA GLN A 156 18.24 -6.65 -11.18
C GLN A 156 18.21 -7.25 -9.78
N GLU A 157 17.55 -6.59 -8.83
CA GLU A 157 17.36 -7.12 -7.47
C GLU A 157 16.48 -8.37 -7.46
N ALA A 158 15.43 -8.40 -8.27
CA ALA A 158 14.58 -9.58 -8.43
C ALA A 158 15.37 -10.76 -9.01
N ALA A 159 16.16 -10.52 -10.06
CA ALA A 159 17.02 -11.55 -10.70
C ALA A 159 18.11 -12.13 -9.79
N LYS A 160 18.58 -11.39 -8.80
CA LYS A 160 19.58 -11.88 -7.82
C LYS A 160 18.98 -12.78 -6.72
N ARG A 161 17.65 -12.79 -6.60
CA ARG A 161 16.93 -13.55 -5.57
C ARG A 161 16.40 -14.90 -6.06
N GLY A 162 16.21 -15.05 -7.36
CA GLY A 162 15.78 -16.30 -8.00
C GLY A 162 16.97 -17.15 -8.37
#